data_ce5d34d1192ae476489d24218943a139
#
_entry.id   ce5d34d1192ae476489d24218943a139
#
_cell.length_a   1.000
_cell.length_b   1.000
_cell.length_c   1.000
_cell.angle_alpha   90.00
_cell.angle_beta   90.00
_cell.angle_gamma   90.00
#
_symmetry.space_group_name_H-M   'P 1'
#
loop_
_entity.id
_entity.type
_entity.pdbx_description
1 polymer ?
#
loop_
_entity_poly.entity_id
_entity_poly.type
_entity_poly.pdbx_seq_one_letter_code
_entity_poly.pdbx_strand_id
1 'polypeptide(L)'
;MDKGDVEVIMVKIDIISGFLGAGKTTLIKKLLQDAFKGQQVVLIENEFGEIGIDGGFLKDAGIEIKEMNSGCICCSLVGDFGTALKEVVEKYHPDRIVIEPSGVGKLSDVIHAVENLHLEADGEVKLNSAVTVVDVLKCKMYLKNFGEFFKNQVEAAGTIILSRTDTKKATPEKIEAAIELIRE
;
A
#
# COMPACT_ATOMS: atom_id res chain seq x y z
N MET A 1 -40.27 12.67 -14.35
CA MET A 1 -39.20 11.66 -14.50
C MET A 1 -38.12 12.05 -13.52
N ASP A 2 -38.17 11.44 -12.38
CA ASP A 2 -37.24 11.69 -11.27
C ASP A 2 -35.88 11.10 -11.69
N LYS A 3 -34.88 11.95 -11.82
CA LYS A 3 -33.51 11.49 -11.99
C LYS A 3 -33.08 11.03 -10.59
N GLY A 4 -33.23 9.73 -10.33
CA GLY A 4 -32.65 9.16 -9.14
C GLY A 4 -31.17 9.53 -9.06
N ASP A 5 -30.77 10.09 -7.94
CA ASP A 5 -29.37 10.36 -7.63
C ASP A 5 -28.63 9.03 -7.75
N VAL A 6 -27.84 8.88 -8.80
CA VAL A 6 -26.92 7.75 -8.93
C VAL A 6 -25.84 7.99 -7.88
N GLU A 7 -25.88 7.23 -6.80
CA GLU A 7 -24.87 7.25 -5.76
C GLU A 7 -23.55 6.79 -6.39
N VAL A 8 -22.66 7.73 -6.68
CA VAL A 8 -21.35 7.42 -7.25
C VAL A 8 -20.56 6.68 -6.19
N ILE A 9 -20.36 5.38 -6.41
CA ILE A 9 -19.56 4.55 -5.50
C ILE A 9 -18.10 4.96 -5.65
N MET A 10 -17.55 5.61 -4.64
CA MET A 10 -16.15 6.01 -4.60
C MET A 10 -15.30 4.94 -3.90
N VAL A 11 -14.47 4.23 -4.66
CA VAL A 11 -13.51 3.24 -4.13
C VAL A 11 -12.24 3.96 -3.66
N LYS A 12 -11.88 3.78 -2.40
CA LYS A 12 -10.66 4.38 -1.81
C LYS A 12 -9.48 3.45 -2.00
N ILE A 13 -8.36 3.97 -2.52
CA ILE A 13 -7.11 3.22 -2.64
C ILE A 13 -6.09 3.74 -1.63
N ASP A 14 -5.54 2.83 -0.82
CA ASP A 14 -4.45 3.10 0.11
C ASP A 14 -3.23 2.28 -0.30
N ILE A 15 -2.09 2.96 -0.48
CA ILE A 15 -0.81 2.32 -0.81
C ILE A 15 0.05 2.28 0.45
N ILE A 16 0.48 1.08 0.86
CA ILE A 16 1.34 0.86 2.01
C ILE A 16 2.71 0.39 1.52
N SER A 17 3.59 1.33 1.27
CA SER A 17 4.96 1.11 0.81
C SER A 17 5.96 1.04 1.96
N GLY A 18 7.19 0.75 1.65
CA GLY A 18 8.32 0.66 2.58
C GLY A 18 9.24 -0.50 2.24
N PHE A 19 10.47 -0.41 2.71
CA PHE A 19 11.50 -1.38 2.35
C PHE A 19 11.22 -2.79 2.94
N LEU A 20 11.94 -3.80 2.43
CA LEU A 20 11.79 -5.19 2.89
C LEU A 20 11.95 -5.30 4.41
N GLY A 21 10.97 -5.94 5.07
CA GLY A 21 10.96 -6.13 6.53
C GLY A 21 10.74 -4.86 7.35
N ALA A 22 10.31 -3.75 6.76
CA ALA A 22 10.00 -2.50 7.48
C ALA A 22 8.75 -2.61 8.37
N GLY A 23 7.89 -3.60 8.15
CA GLY A 23 6.68 -3.82 8.94
C GLY A 23 5.38 -3.45 8.22
N LYS A 24 5.39 -3.38 6.89
CA LYS A 24 4.19 -3.11 6.05
C LYS A 24 3.02 -4.04 6.38
N THR A 25 3.25 -5.34 6.26
CA THR A 25 2.25 -6.38 6.55
C THR A 25 1.70 -6.28 7.99
N THR A 26 2.54 -5.93 8.96
CA THR A 26 2.10 -5.71 10.36
C THR A 26 1.16 -4.51 10.46
N LEU A 27 1.48 -3.41 9.77
CA LEU A 27 0.62 -2.24 9.71
C LEU A 27 -0.70 -2.56 9.03
N ILE A 28 -0.66 -3.24 7.88
CA ILE A 28 -1.86 -3.64 7.13
C ILE A 28 -2.78 -4.48 8.00
N LYS A 29 -2.26 -5.52 8.67
CA LYS A 29 -3.05 -6.35 9.60
C LYS A 29 -3.75 -5.51 10.67
N LYS A 30 -3.04 -4.54 11.25
CA LYS A 30 -3.63 -3.65 12.26
C LYS A 30 -4.71 -2.74 11.68
N LEU A 31 -4.49 -2.17 10.49
CA LEU A 31 -5.50 -1.34 9.84
C LEU A 31 -6.77 -2.13 9.51
N LEU A 32 -6.62 -3.37 9.03
CA LEU A 32 -7.74 -4.27 8.74
C LEU A 32 -8.55 -4.62 9.99
N GLN A 33 -7.86 -4.84 11.13
CA GLN A 33 -8.51 -5.17 12.40
C GLN A 33 -9.26 -4.00 13.03
N ASP A 34 -8.69 -2.79 12.94
CA ASP A 34 -9.14 -1.62 13.68
C ASP A 34 -9.87 -0.63 12.78
N ALA A 35 -9.13 0.02 11.87
CA ALA A 35 -9.62 1.17 11.12
C ALA A 35 -10.56 0.80 9.95
N PHE A 36 -10.38 -0.37 9.36
CA PHE A 36 -11.16 -0.81 8.19
C PHE A 36 -12.22 -1.86 8.54
N LYS A 37 -12.44 -2.07 9.82
CA LYS A 37 -13.45 -3.01 10.30
C LYS A 37 -14.85 -2.65 9.77
N GLY A 38 -15.50 -3.63 9.15
CA GLY A 38 -16.84 -3.46 8.58
C GLY A 38 -16.88 -2.87 7.17
N GLN A 39 -15.72 -2.57 6.57
CA GLN A 39 -15.60 -2.21 5.16
C GLN A 39 -15.32 -3.47 4.32
N GLN A 40 -15.79 -3.47 3.08
CA GLN A 40 -15.38 -4.47 2.10
C GLN A 40 -14.01 -4.08 1.53
N VAL A 41 -12.96 -4.74 2.00
CA VAL A 41 -11.58 -4.42 1.64
C VAL A 41 -11.00 -5.51 0.76
N VAL A 42 -10.38 -5.11 -0.36
CA VAL A 42 -9.53 -5.98 -1.17
C VAL A 42 -8.07 -5.62 -0.91
N LEU A 43 -7.26 -6.62 -0.61
CA LEU A 43 -5.82 -6.48 -0.44
C LEU A 43 -5.09 -7.00 -1.68
N ILE A 44 -4.23 -6.17 -2.26
CA ILE A 44 -3.36 -6.52 -3.39
C ILE A 44 -1.93 -6.53 -2.89
N GLU A 45 -1.32 -7.70 -2.81
CA GLU A 45 0.07 -7.89 -2.42
C GLU A 45 0.94 -8.20 -3.64
N ASN A 46 2.09 -7.55 -3.74
CA ASN A 46 3.09 -7.83 -4.77
C ASN A 46 4.38 -8.35 -4.13
N GLU A 47 4.32 -9.53 -3.53
CA GLU A 47 5.52 -10.24 -3.05
C GLU A 47 5.82 -11.46 -3.90
N PHE A 48 7.11 -11.61 -4.21
CA PHE A 48 7.66 -12.84 -4.77
C PHE A 48 7.78 -13.90 -3.66
N GLY A 49 6.85 -14.86 -3.64
CA GLY A 49 6.97 -16.08 -2.84
C GLY A 49 6.50 -15.97 -1.40
N GLU A 50 5.60 -16.85 -1.03
CA GLU A 50 4.98 -17.11 0.26
C GLU A 50 3.99 -16.06 0.79
N ILE A 51 2.78 -16.54 1.01
CA ILE A 51 1.62 -15.85 1.58
C ILE A 51 2.01 -15.16 2.90
N GLY A 52 2.21 -13.86 2.87
CA GLY A 52 2.59 -13.07 4.05
C GLY A 52 1.46 -12.86 5.05
N ILE A 53 0.20 -13.04 4.65
CA ILE A 53 -0.98 -12.88 5.51
C ILE A 53 -1.75 -14.20 5.56
N ASP A 54 -2.02 -14.70 6.77
CA ASP A 54 -2.80 -15.91 6.99
C ASP A 54 -4.22 -15.75 6.40
N GLY A 55 -4.47 -16.41 5.25
CA GLY A 55 -5.77 -16.34 4.57
C GLY A 55 -6.95 -16.76 5.44
N GLY A 56 -6.71 -17.53 6.51
CA GLY A 56 -7.70 -17.87 7.54
C GLY A 56 -8.14 -16.67 8.36
N PHE A 57 -7.19 -15.85 8.79
CA PHE A 57 -7.44 -14.69 9.63
C PHE A 57 -8.31 -13.61 8.94
N LEU A 58 -8.12 -13.43 7.64
CA LEU A 58 -8.82 -12.41 6.87
C LEU A 58 -10.21 -12.86 6.42
N LYS A 59 -10.42 -14.16 6.19
CA LYS A 59 -11.76 -14.74 5.96
C LYS A 59 -12.68 -14.55 7.18
N ASP A 60 -12.16 -14.71 8.37
CA ASP A 60 -12.93 -14.53 9.61
C ASP A 60 -13.29 -13.05 9.86
N ALA A 61 -12.53 -12.12 9.28
CA ALA A 61 -12.79 -10.69 9.33
C ALA A 61 -13.71 -10.19 8.20
N GLY A 62 -14.17 -11.06 7.29
CA GLY A 62 -14.98 -10.70 6.13
C GLY A 62 -14.19 -9.96 5.04
N ILE A 63 -12.87 -10.12 5.02
CA ILE A 63 -11.97 -9.47 4.07
C ILE A 63 -11.65 -10.44 2.95
N GLU A 64 -11.91 -10.02 1.72
CA GLU A 64 -11.54 -10.78 0.53
C GLU A 64 -10.10 -10.46 0.14
N ILE A 65 -9.21 -11.48 0.15
CA ILE A 65 -7.84 -11.33 -0.31
C ILE A 65 -7.77 -11.81 -1.75
N LYS A 66 -7.27 -10.97 -2.62
CA LYS A 66 -6.85 -11.37 -3.94
C LYS A 66 -5.33 -11.25 -4.04
N GLU A 67 -4.66 -12.40 -4.01
CA GLU A 67 -3.27 -12.49 -4.40
C GLU A 67 -3.18 -12.34 -5.91
N MET A 68 -2.54 -11.28 -6.36
CA MET A 68 -2.20 -11.13 -7.77
C MET A 68 -0.79 -11.66 -8.00
N ASN A 69 -0.69 -12.94 -8.37
CA ASN A 69 0.55 -13.60 -8.78
C ASN A 69 1.03 -13.19 -10.19
N SER A 70 0.57 -12.06 -10.69
CA SER A 70 0.96 -11.56 -12.02
C SER A 70 2.18 -10.68 -11.87
N GLY A 71 3.35 -11.21 -12.18
CA GLY A 71 4.63 -10.54 -12.38
C GLY A 71 4.82 -9.13 -11.83
N CYS A 72 6.01 -8.83 -11.41
CA CYS A 72 6.40 -7.56 -10.77
C CYS A 72 5.61 -6.34 -11.29
N ILE A 73 4.80 -5.70 -10.44
CA ILE A 73 4.14 -4.41 -10.76
C ILE A 73 5.17 -3.37 -11.21
N CYS A 74 6.42 -3.52 -10.79
CA CYS A 74 7.53 -2.64 -11.14
C CYS A 74 8.15 -2.89 -12.52
N CYS A 75 7.94 -4.07 -13.14
CA CYS A 75 8.71 -4.46 -14.32
C CYS A 75 7.90 -4.53 -15.62
N SER A 76 6.60 -4.63 -15.53
CA SER A 76 5.75 -4.63 -16.72
C SER A 76 4.44 -3.93 -16.44
N LEU A 77 4.43 -2.63 -16.74
CA LEU A 77 3.25 -2.06 -17.35
C LEU A 77 2.17 -1.50 -16.45
N VAL A 78 2.19 -0.23 -16.39
CA VAL A 78 1.06 0.64 -16.05
C VAL A 78 -0.27 0.13 -16.66
N GLY A 79 -0.25 -0.51 -17.83
CA GLY A 79 -1.43 -1.05 -18.51
C GLY A 79 -2.04 -2.29 -17.84
N ASP A 80 -1.22 -3.29 -17.48
CA ASP A 80 -1.73 -4.54 -16.89
C ASP A 80 -2.25 -4.32 -15.47
N PHE A 81 -1.59 -3.44 -14.71
CA PHE A 81 -2.02 -3.10 -13.36
C PHE A 81 -3.34 -2.32 -13.35
N GLY A 82 -3.51 -1.36 -14.26
CA GLY A 82 -4.76 -0.63 -14.42
C GLY A 82 -5.93 -1.55 -14.78
N THR A 83 -5.72 -2.48 -15.70
CA THR A 83 -6.73 -3.49 -16.07
C THR A 83 -7.10 -4.37 -14.89
N ALA A 84 -6.11 -4.83 -14.13
CA ALA A 84 -6.35 -5.66 -12.95
C ALA A 84 -7.11 -4.93 -11.84
N LEU A 85 -6.84 -3.63 -11.63
CA LEU A 85 -7.62 -2.81 -10.69
C LEU A 85 -9.07 -2.64 -11.15
N LYS A 86 -9.30 -2.41 -12.45
CA LYS A 86 -10.66 -2.36 -13.02
C LYS A 86 -11.43 -3.65 -12.74
N GLU A 87 -10.84 -4.80 -13.05
CA GLU A 87 -11.45 -6.10 -12.78
C GLU A 87 -11.79 -6.30 -11.30
N VAL A 88 -10.92 -5.83 -10.41
CA VAL A 88 -11.16 -5.90 -8.95
C VAL A 88 -12.36 -5.04 -8.56
N VAL A 89 -12.43 -3.81 -9.04
CA VAL A 89 -13.55 -2.90 -8.75
C VAL A 89 -14.86 -3.45 -9.29
N GLU A 90 -14.89 -3.88 -10.55
CA GLU A 90 -16.08 -4.40 -11.22
C GLU A 90 -16.59 -5.71 -10.62
N LYS A 91 -15.68 -6.59 -10.20
CA LYS A 91 -16.04 -7.91 -9.69
C LYS A 91 -16.41 -7.90 -8.22
N TYR A 92 -15.72 -7.11 -7.39
CA TYR A 92 -15.86 -7.19 -5.94
C TYR A 92 -16.58 -5.99 -5.33
N HIS A 93 -16.77 -4.89 -6.07
CA HIS A 93 -17.40 -3.65 -5.60
C HIS A 93 -16.88 -3.23 -4.20
N PRO A 94 -15.56 -3.13 -3.99
CA PRO A 94 -15.01 -2.87 -2.67
C PRO A 94 -15.23 -1.42 -2.24
N ASP A 95 -15.35 -1.20 -0.93
CA ASP A 95 -15.29 0.16 -0.35
C ASP A 95 -13.86 0.70 -0.41
N ARG A 96 -12.87 -0.24 -0.36
CA ARG A 96 -11.45 0.09 -0.24
C ARG A 96 -10.56 -0.98 -0.87
N ILE A 97 -9.50 -0.52 -1.50
CA ILE A 97 -8.39 -1.36 -1.98
C ILE A 97 -7.12 -0.96 -1.23
N VAL A 98 -6.45 -1.92 -0.61
CA VAL A 98 -5.12 -1.74 0.00
C VAL A 98 -4.09 -2.37 -0.91
N ILE A 99 -3.06 -1.61 -1.30
CA ILE A 99 -1.98 -2.09 -2.16
C ILE A 99 -0.69 -2.14 -1.33
N GLU A 100 -0.09 -3.32 -1.23
CA GLU A 100 1.26 -3.51 -0.71
C GLU A 100 2.22 -3.75 -1.88
N PRO A 101 2.93 -2.72 -2.40
CA PRO A 101 3.90 -2.90 -3.47
C PRO A 101 5.17 -3.60 -2.97
N SER A 102 5.97 -4.13 -3.90
CA SER A 102 7.27 -4.70 -3.58
C SER A 102 8.14 -3.74 -2.78
N GLY A 103 8.82 -4.26 -1.76
CA GLY A 103 9.72 -3.46 -0.91
C GLY A 103 10.92 -2.84 -1.65
N VAL A 104 11.19 -3.24 -2.88
CA VAL A 104 12.23 -2.68 -3.76
C VAL A 104 11.63 -1.94 -4.97
N GLY A 105 10.34 -1.60 -4.94
CA GLY A 105 9.65 -0.83 -5.96
C GLY A 105 9.68 0.68 -5.67
N LYS A 106 9.49 1.48 -6.72
CA LYS A 106 9.25 2.92 -6.60
C LYS A 106 7.79 3.17 -6.23
N LEU A 107 7.55 3.94 -5.19
CA LEU A 107 6.20 4.32 -4.78
C LEU A 107 5.53 5.23 -5.82
N SER A 108 6.31 6.13 -6.43
CA SER A 108 5.82 7.03 -7.50
C SER A 108 5.17 6.27 -8.64
N ASP A 109 5.71 5.12 -9.06
CA ASP A 109 5.20 4.37 -10.18
C ASP A 109 3.81 3.79 -9.86
N VAL A 110 3.61 3.33 -8.62
CA VAL A 110 2.31 2.82 -8.16
C VAL A 110 1.29 3.96 -8.02
N ILE A 111 1.70 5.12 -7.50
CA ILE A 111 0.86 6.31 -7.42
C ILE A 111 0.39 6.72 -8.83
N HIS A 112 1.30 6.85 -9.78
CA HIS A 112 0.95 7.20 -11.16
C HIS A 112 0.02 6.19 -11.81
N ALA A 113 0.22 4.89 -11.55
CA ALA A 113 -0.67 3.86 -12.06
C ALA A 113 -2.10 3.99 -11.52
N VAL A 114 -2.25 4.36 -10.24
CA VAL A 114 -3.56 4.60 -9.62
C VAL A 114 -4.19 5.90 -10.13
N GLU A 115 -3.43 7.00 -10.22
CA GLU A 115 -3.93 8.29 -10.67
C GLU A 115 -4.37 8.29 -12.14
N ASN A 116 -3.72 7.46 -12.97
CA ASN A 116 -4.09 7.30 -14.38
C ASN A 116 -5.20 6.27 -14.62
N LEU A 117 -5.79 5.72 -13.56
CA LEU A 117 -6.87 4.75 -13.69
C LEU A 117 -8.18 5.46 -14.06
N HIS A 118 -8.66 5.20 -15.26
CA HIS A 118 -9.98 5.65 -15.70
C HIS A 118 -10.94 4.46 -15.72
N LEU A 119 -11.97 4.48 -14.90
CA LEU A 119 -13.06 3.52 -14.96
C LEU A 119 -14.08 3.98 -16.01
N GLU A 120 -14.52 3.06 -16.86
CA GLU A 120 -15.55 3.35 -17.90
C GLU A 120 -16.98 3.31 -17.35
N ALA A 121 -17.15 2.79 -16.13
CA ALA A 121 -18.44 2.70 -15.45
C ALA A 121 -18.57 3.76 -14.35
N ASP A 122 -19.81 4.03 -13.89
CA ASP A 122 -20.21 5.07 -12.93
C ASP A 122 -19.54 5.03 -11.54
N GLY A 123 -18.31 4.48 -11.43
CA GLY A 123 -17.51 4.40 -10.21
C GLY A 123 -16.27 5.28 -10.28
N GLU A 124 -16.02 6.07 -9.25
CA GLU A 124 -14.78 6.81 -9.09
C GLU A 124 -13.80 6.03 -8.19
N VAL A 125 -12.55 5.93 -8.64
CA VAL A 125 -11.44 5.43 -7.83
C VAL A 125 -10.61 6.62 -7.38
N LYS A 126 -10.31 6.68 -6.09
CA LYS A 126 -9.54 7.78 -5.51
C LYS A 126 -8.35 7.26 -4.73
N LEU A 127 -7.16 7.77 -5.05
CA LEU A 127 -6.00 7.62 -4.15
C LEU A 127 -6.32 8.35 -2.83
N ASN A 128 -6.52 7.57 -1.77
CA ASN A 128 -6.85 8.07 -0.44
C ASN A 128 -5.58 8.34 0.38
N SER A 129 -4.61 7.42 0.34
CA SER A 129 -3.32 7.61 1.01
C SER A 129 -2.19 6.87 0.33
N ALA A 130 -0.98 7.45 0.41
CA ALA A 130 0.28 6.82 0.07
C ALA A 130 1.19 6.89 1.30
N VAL A 131 1.42 5.74 1.92
CA VAL A 131 2.15 5.62 3.19
C VAL A 131 3.44 4.86 2.96
N THR A 132 4.55 5.36 3.54
CA THR A 132 5.81 4.61 3.58
C THR A 132 6.18 4.24 5.01
N VAL A 133 6.39 2.95 5.25
CA VAL A 133 6.85 2.43 6.54
C VAL A 133 8.38 2.40 6.54
N VAL A 134 9.01 3.05 7.52
CA VAL A 134 10.46 3.16 7.65
C VAL A 134 10.93 2.52 8.95
N ASP A 135 11.78 1.50 8.86
CA ASP A 135 12.48 0.91 10.02
C ASP A 135 13.60 1.86 10.47
N VAL A 136 13.43 2.50 11.64
CA VAL A 136 14.40 3.48 12.18
C VAL A 136 15.80 2.91 12.40
N LEU A 137 15.92 1.58 12.56
CA LEU A 137 17.20 0.93 12.78
C LEU A 137 17.95 0.62 11.49
N LYS A 138 17.27 0.66 10.34
CA LYS A 138 17.81 0.24 9.05
C LYS A 138 17.82 1.33 7.98
N CYS A 139 17.14 2.45 8.19
CA CYS A 139 16.99 3.50 7.18
C CYS A 139 18.34 3.97 6.60
N LYS A 140 19.36 4.19 7.42
CA LYS A 140 20.71 4.55 6.97
C LYS A 140 21.35 3.50 6.05
N MET A 141 21.16 2.22 6.37
CA MET A 141 21.65 1.11 5.55
C MET A 141 20.91 1.05 4.21
N TYR A 142 19.59 1.23 4.22
CA TYR A 142 18.79 1.21 2.99
C TYR A 142 19.13 2.39 2.10
N LEU A 143 19.27 3.58 2.64
CA LEU A 143 19.70 4.75 1.88
C LEU A 143 21.07 4.55 1.22
N LYS A 144 22.03 3.96 1.95
CA LYS A 144 23.37 3.68 1.41
C LYS A 144 23.38 2.66 0.29
N ASN A 145 22.60 1.58 0.42
CA ASN A 145 22.68 0.42 -0.48
C ASN A 145 21.65 0.47 -1.62
N PHE A 146 20.53 1.17 -1.40
CA PHE A 146 19.37 1.20 -2.30
C PHE A 146 18.80 2.62 -2.41
N GLY A 147 19.69 3.63 -2.42
CA GLY A 147 19.34 5.03 -2.28
C GLY A 147 18.22 5.50 -3.21
N GLU A 148 18.23 5.10 -4.48
CA GLU A 148 17.20 5.50 -5.45
C GLU A 148 15.80 5.04 -5.03
N PHE A 149 15.65 3.77 -4.67
CA PHE A 149 14.35 3.22 -4.27
C PHE A 149 13.89 3.76 -2.92
N PHE A 150 14.81 3.81 -1.94
CA PHE A 150 14.49 4.32 -0.61
C PHE A 150 14.09 5.79 -0.65
N LYS A 151 14.83 6.64 -1.36
CA LYS A 151 14.50 8.06 -1.55
C LYS A 151 13.14 8.22 -2.22
N ASN A 152 12.88 7.51 -3.31
CA ASN A 152 11.61 7.58 -3.99
C ASN A 152 10.44 7.19 -3.08
N GLN A 153 10.58 6.14 -2.27
CA GLN A 153 9.54 5.73 -1.32
C GLN A 153 9.27 6.78 -0.25
N VAL A 154 10.30 7.50 0.19
CA VAL A 154 10.18 8.58 1.18
C VAL A 154 9.60 9.86 0.54
N GLU A 155 10.14 10.29 -0.58
CA GLU A 155 9.77 11.54 -1.26
C GLU A 155 8.34 11.50 -1.84
N ALA A 156 7.91 10.35 -2.36
CA ALA A 156 6.58 10.19 -2.94
C ALA A 156 5.48 9.94 -1.90
N ALA A 157 5.85 9.67 -0.64
CA ALA A 157 4.87 9.38 0.42
C ALA A 157 4.15 10.63 0.91
N GLY A 158 2.82 10.56 1.01
CA GLY A 158 2.04 11.56 1.74
C GLY A 158 2.16 11.44 3.26
N THR A 159 2.54 10.25 3.76
CA THR A 159 2.72 9.97 5.18
C THR A 159 3.85 8.96 5.39
N ILE A 160 4.71 9.23 6.37
CA ILE A 160 5.77 8.29 6.78
C ILE A 160 5.47 7.77 8.18
N ILE A 161 5.50 6.44 8.33
CA ILE A 161 5.33 5.76 9.62
C ILE A 161 6.67 5.16 10.02
N LEU A 162 7.17 5.59 11.17
CA LEU A 162 8.38 5.04 11.77
C LEU A 162 8.05 3.75 12.52
N SER A 163 8.70 2.65 12.14
CA SER A 163 8.54 1.35 12.78
C SER A 163 9.71 1.01 13.69
N ARG A 164 9.51 0.03 14.58
CA ARG A 164 10.50 -0.49 15.55
C ARG A 164 11.02 0.54 16.53
N THR A 165 10.30 1.63 16.75
CA THR A 165 10.62 2.69 17.70
C THR A 165 10.51 2.24 19.16
N ASP A 166 9.76 1.17 19.42
CA ASP A 166 9.52 0.55 20.74
C ASP A 166 10.57 -0.50 21.13
N THR A 167 11.51 -0.79 20.23
CA THR A 167 12.55 -1.79 20.51
C THR A 167 13.66 -1.22 21.38
N LYS A 168 14.29 -2.04 22.24
CA LYS A 168 15.44 -1.64 23.08
C LYS A 168 16.63 -1.08 22.28
N LYS A 169 16.68 -1.37 20.97
CA LYS A 169 17.76 -0.89 20.07
C LYS A 169 17.47 0.49 19.48
N ALA A 170 16.24 0.95 19.53
CA ALA A 170 15.81 2.27 19.03
C ALA A 170 15.92 3.30 20.15
N THR A 171 17.15 3.80 20.38
CA THR A 171 17.35 4.90 21.32
C THR A 171 16.81 6.20 20.75
N PRO A 172 16.48 7.21 21.60
CA PRO A 172 16.02 8.52 21.13
C PRO A 172 16.92 9.13 20.06
N GLU A 173 18.24 9.03 20.23
CA GLU A 173 19.23 9.59 19.28
C GLU A 173 19.16 8.89 17.92
N LYS A 174 18.89 7.57 17.88
CA LYS A 174 18.74 6.82 16.62
C LYS A 174 17.43 7.17 15.91
N ILE A 175 16.38 7.38 16.67
CA ILE A 175 15.08 7.80 16.11
C ILE A 175 15.23 9.20 15.51
N GLU A 176 15.86 10.14 16.24
CA GLU A 176 16.11 11.49 15.74
C GLU A 176 16.98 11.47 14.48
N ALA A 177 18.08 10.72 14.48
CA ALA A 177 18.93 10.56 13.30
C ALA A 177 18.19 9.95 12.10
N ALA A 178 17.22 9.06 12.33
CA ALA A 178 16.39 8.54 11.27
C ALA A 178 15.42 9.60 10.72
N ILE A 179 14.85 10.43 11.59
CA ILE A 179 13.97 11.55 11.21
C ILE A 179 14.73 12.59 10.38
N GLU A 180 15.94 12.97 10.83
CA GLU A 180 16.80 13.90 10.08
C GLU A 180 17.10 13.37 8.67
N LEU A 181 17.50 12.10 8.57
CA LEU A 181 17.85 11.45 7.31
C LEU A 181 16.65 11.33 6.33
N ILE A 182 15.42 11.28 6.84
CA ILE A 182 14.19 11.23 6.03
C ILE A 182 13.83 12.65 5.53
N ARG A 183 14.22 13.69 6.24
CA ARG A 183 13.92 15.08 5.90
C ARG A 183 14.92 15.72 4.93
N GLU A 184 16.12 15.13 4.75
CA GLU A 184 17.12 15.52 3.75
C GLU A 184 16.73 15.11 2.32
#